data_559b2713aec594cf07187075bcd13239
#
_entry.id   559b2713aec594cf07187075bcd13239
#
_cell.length_a   1.000
_cell.length_b   1.000
_cell.length_c   1.000
_cell.angle_alpha   90.00
_cell.angle_beta   90.00
_cell.angle_gamma   90.00
#
_symmetry.space_group_name_H-M   'P 1'
#
loop_
_entity.id
_entity.type
_entity.pdbx_description
1 polymer ?
#
loop_
_entity_poly.entity_id
_entity_poly.type
_entity_poly.pdbx_seq_one_letter_code
_entity_poly.pdbx_strand_id
1 'polypeptide(L)'
;RDVAPSRGLGDVYKRQTSWGTFSILIPIVIGVFPEGQMMVISIASCLAGAVCGDHCSPISDTTIMASAGGHCEHVNHVVTQLPYVLVVGSVCMVGYLLIGIFKAVGLDAIVWLTLPICIVLLCVVLFVIRTKNGGKEEI
;
A
#
# COMPACT_ATOMS: atom_id res chain seq x y z
N ARG A 1 6.20 14.78 -39.96
CA ARG A 1 5.43 14.69 -38.71
C ARG A 1 5.82 13.38 -38.06
N ASP A 2 6.91 13.46 -37.37
CA ASP A 2 7.61 12.31 -36.81
C ASP A 2 6.92 11.90 -35.53
N VAL A 3 6.12 10.83 -35.61
CA VAL A 3 5.66 10.10 -34.46
C VAL A 3 6.86 9.28 -33.99
N ALA A 4 7.57 9.80 -33.01
CA ALA A 4 8.77 9.19 -32.47
C ALA A 4 8.49 7.75 -32.01
N PRO A 5 9.30 6.76 -32.45
CA PRO A 5 9.16 5.35 -32.05
C PRO A 5 9.43 5.09 -30.57
N SER A 6 9.79 6.11 -29.81
CA SER A 6 10.01 6.05 -28.35
C SER A 6 8.72 5.98 -27.50
N ARG A 7 7.53 6.15 -28.09
CA ARG A 7 6.28 6.07 -27.34
C ARG A 7 5.99 4.66 -26.78
N GLY A 8 6.35 3.60 -27.49
CA GLY A 8 6.12 2.24 -27.02
C GLY A 8 6.99 1.81 -25.82
N LEU A 9 8.27 2.20 -25.85
CA LEU A 9 9.19 1.91 -24.73
C LEU A 9 8.91 2.81 -23.53
N GLY A 10 8.54 4.07 -23.74
CA GLY A 10 8.14 5.00 -22.68
C GLY A 10 6.87 4.56 -21.95
N ASP A 11 5.90 3.97 -22.67
CA ASP A 11 4.66 3.48 -22.08
C ASP A 11 4.86 2.17 -21.28
N VAL A 12 5.80 1.32 -21.68
CA VAL A 12 6.18 0.12 -20.92
C VAL A 12 6.95 0.49 -19.65
N TYR A 13 7.83 1.48 -19.71
CA TYR A 13 8.54 1.99 -18.53
C TYR A 13 7.67 2.85 -17.61
N LYS A 14 6.64 3.51 -18.14
CA LYS A 14 5.68 4.31 -17.36
C LYS A 14 4.66 3.47 -16.60
N ARG A 15 4.55 2.18 -16.87
CA ARG A 15 3.64 1.27 -16.17
C ARG A 15 4.29 0.60 -14.94
N GLN A 16 5.09 1.34 -14.19
CA GLN A 16 5.46 0.95 -12.83
C GLN A 16 4.33 1.35 -11.87
N THR A 17 3.14 0.88 -12.20
CA THR A 17 1.95 1.03 -11.38
C THR A 17 1.75 -0.24 -10.56
N SER A 18 1.01 -0.15 -9.47
CA SER A 18 0.53 -1.31 -8.70
C SER A 18 -0.03 -2.44 -9.59
N TRP A 19 -0.64 -2.11 -10.72
CA TRP A 19 -1.15 -3.06 -11.72
C TRP A 19 -0.09 -3.99 -12.32
N GLY A 20 1.10 -3.49 -12.61
CA GLY A 20 2.21 -4.31 -13.09
C GLY A 20 2.66 -5.32 -12.04
N THR A 21 2.73 -4.91 -10.79
CA THR A 21 3.06 -5.77 -9.65
C THR A 21 1.99 -6.84 -9.46
N PHE A 22 0.70 -6.50 -9.55
CA PHE A 22 -0.40 -7.47 -9.45
C PHE A 22 -0.32 -8.54 -10.54
N SER A 23 -0.07 -8.12 -11.77
CA SER A 23 0.00 -9.03 -12.92
C SER A 23 1.07 -10.09 -12.78
N ILE A 24 2.14 -9.82 -12.06
CA ILE A 24 3.24 -10.75 -11.81
C ILE A 24 2.98 -11.58 -10.55
N LEU A 25 2.57 -10.96 -9.45
CA LEU A 25 2.47 -11.62 -8.14
C LEU A 25 1.25 -12.53 -8.02
N ILE A 26 0.10 -12.16 -8.58
CA ILE A 26 -1.13 -12.95 -8.45
C ILE A 26 -0.97 -14.35 -9.06
N PRO A 27 -0.45 -14.54 -10.28
CA PRO A 27 -0.22 -15.89 -10.82
C PRO A 27 0.73 -16.74 -9.96
N ILE A 28 1.77 -16.11 -9.38
CA ILE A 28 2.72 -16.80 -8.49
C ILE A 28 1.99 -17.27 -7.22
N VAL A 29 1.20 -16.41 -6.60
CA VAL A 29 0.44 -16.74 -5.39
C VAL A 29 -0.56 -17.88 -5.64
N ILE A 30 -1.27 -17.85 -6.76
CA ILE A 30 -2.20 -18.91 -7.15
C ILE A 30 -1.45 -20.24 -7.40
N GLY A 31 -0.24 -20.17 -7.96
CA GLY A 31 0.60 -21.34 -8.15
C GLY A 31 1.10 -21.99 -6.85
N VAL A 32 1.31 -21.18 -5.81
CA VAL A 32 1.77 -21.65 -4.48
C VAL A 32 0.60 -22.07 -3.59
N PHE A 33 -0.50 -21.33 -3.62
CA PHE A 33 -1.71 -21.58 -2.84
C PHE A 33 -2.92 -21.67 -3.78
N PRO A 34 -3.16 -22.83 -4.42
CA PRO A 34 -4.19 -22.93 -5.45
C PRO A 34 -5.61 -22.79 -4.92
N GLU A 35 -5.83 -23.06 -3.63
CA GLU A 35 -7.17 -23.02 -3.03
C GLU A 35 -7.14 -22.59 -1.55
N GLY A 36 -8.29 -22.15 -1.05
CA GLY A 36 -8.54 -21.93 0.36
C GLY A 36 -8.28 -20.51 0.84
N GLN A 37 -8.39 -20.34 2.16
CA GLN A 37 -8.28 -19.04 2.82
C GLN A 37 -6.87 -18.42 2.70
N MET A 38 -5.83 -19.26 2.62
CA MET A 38 -4.45 -18.80 2.45
C MET A 38 -4.24 -18.10 1.11
N MET A 39 -4.87 -18.57 0.03
CA MET A 39 -4.82 -17.91 -1.27
C MET A 39 -5.38 -16.48 -1.17
N VAL A 40 -6.55 -16.32 -0.55
CA VAL A 40 -7.18 -14.99 -0.39
C VAL A 40 -6.33 -14.04 0.44
N ILE A 41 -5.79 -14.50 1.56
CA ILE A 41 -4.91 -13.71 2.43
C ILE A 41 -3.63 -13.30 1.69
N SER A 42 -3.02 -14.22 0.95
CA SER A 42 -1.80 -13.94 0.20
C SER A 42 -2.04 -12.96 -0.95
N ILE A 43 -3.14 -13.09 -1.69
CA ILE A 43 -3.54 -12.12 -2.72
C ILE A 43 -3.77 -10.75 -2.07
N ALA A 44 -4.52 -10.69 -0.96
CA ALA A 44 -4.79 -9.44 -0.26
C ALA A 44 -3.51 -8.76 0.23
N SER A 45 -2.53 -9.52 0.75
CA SER A 45 -1.24 -8.97 1.17
C SER A 45 -0.41 -8.44 -0.01
N CYS A 46 -0.43 -9.13 -1.14
CA CYS A 46 0.22 -8.67 -2.38
C CYS A 46 -0.40 -7.36 -2.88
N LEU A 47 -1.74 -7.27 -2.87
CA LEU A 47 -2.45 -6.06 -3.27
C LEU A 47 -2.12 -4.89 -2.34
N ALA A 48 -2.16 -5.10 -1.04
CA ALA A 48 -1.83 -4.08 -0.04
C ALA A 48 -0.38 -3.60 -0.18
N GLY A 49 0.58 -4.52 -0.36
CA GLY A 49 1.98 -4.20 -0.56
C GLY A 49 2.24 -3.41 -1.83
N ALA A 50 1.61 -3.79 -2.94
CA ALA A 50 1.77 -3.10 -4.21
C ALA A 50 1.16 -1.68 -4.18
N VAL A 51 0.01 -1.50 -3.55
CA VAL A 51 -0.61 -0.17 -3.36
C VAL A 51 0.25 0.70 -2.44
N CYS A 52 0.78 0.13 -1.36
CA CYS A 52 1.70 0.84 -0.46
C CYS A 52 2.96 1.31 -1.20
N GLY A 53 3.57 0.43 -2.01
CA GLY A 53 4.73 0.77 -2.84
C GLY A 53 4.44 1.86 -3.86
N ASP A 54 3.26 1.83 -4.48
CA ASP A 54 2.80 2.86 -5.41
C ASP A 54 2.71 4.23 -4.73
N HIS A 55 2.12 4.31 -3.55
CA HIS A 55 2.01 5.55 -2.77
C HIS A 55 3.34 6.04 -2.17
N CYS A 56 4.32 5.17 -2.01
CA CYS A 56 5.68 5.56 -1.60
C CYS A 56 6.51 6.10 -2.75
N SER A 57 6.11 5.86 -4.00
CA SER A 57 6.90 6.18 -5.18
C SER A 57 6.63 7.59 -5.70
N PRO A 58 7.65 8.44 -5.86
CA PRO A 58 7.48 9.76 -6.48
C PRO A 58 7.17 9.70 -7.98
N ILE A 59 7.44 8.58 -8.63
CA ILE A 59 7.20 8.35 -10.07
C ILE A 59 5.88 7.65 -10.36
N SER A 60 5.08 7.37 -9.34
CA SER A 60 3.78 6.73 -9.48
C SER A 60 2.77 7.67 -10.18
N ASP A 61 2.00 7.11 -11.10
CA ASP A 61 0.95 7.84 -11.82
C ASP A 61 -0.09 8.41 -10.84
N THR A 62 -0.43 7.67 -9.77
CA THR A 62 -1.37 8.12 -8.75
C THR A 62 -0.86 9.34 -7.98
N THR A 63 0.42 9.35 -7.61
CA THR A 63 1.06 10.45 -6.90
C THR A 63 1.20 11.69 -7.79
N ILE A 64 1.55 11.50 -9.07
CA ILE A 64 1.64 12.58 -10.07
C ILE A 64 0.26 13.20 -10.30
N MET A 65 -0.76 12.38 -10.51
CA MET A 65 -2.14 12.87 -10.74
C MET A 65 -2.70 13.58 -9.51
N ALA A 66 -2.43 13.07 -8.30
CA ALA A 66 -2.88 13.69 -7.05
C ALA A 66 -2.24 15.06 -6.85
N SER A 67 -0.94 15.21 -7.08
CA SER A 67 -0.24 16.50 -6.96
C SER A 67 -0.73 17.51 -8.01
N ALA A 68 -0.95 17.06 -9.26
CA ALA A 68 -1.49 17.90 -10.32
C ALA A 68 -2.93 18.34 -10.03
N GLY A 69 -3.79 17.44 -9.55
CA GLY A 69 -5.17 17.74 -9.17
C GLY A 69 -5.28 18.67 -7.96
N GLY A 70 -4.36 18.54 -7.01
CA GLY A 70 -4.26 19.42 -5.84
C GLY A 70 -3.57 20.76 -6.09
N HIS A 71 -3.09 21.01 -7.31
CA HIS A 71 -2.30 22.19 -7.66
C HIS A 71 -1.13 22.47 -6.71
N CYS A 72 -0.51 21.41 -6.18
CA CYS A 72 0.64 21.51 -5.29
C CYS A 72 1.92 21.01 -5.98
N GLU A 73 3.05 21.48 -5.49
CA GLU A 73 4.35 21.03 -5.98
C GLU A 73 4.53 19.54 -5.72
N HIS A 74 4.87 18.78 -6.76
CA HIS A 74 4.94 17.32 -6.72
C HIS A 74 5.86 16.78 -5.61
N VAL A 75 7.06 17.37 -5.46
CA VAL A 75 8.02 16.95 -4.44
C VAL A 75 7.46 17.17 -3.03
N ASN A 76 6.80 18.30 -2.82
CA ASN A 76 6.18 18.65 -1.54
C ASN A 76 5.05 17.69 -1.19
N HIS A 77 4.24 17.30 -2.18
CA HIS A 77 3.19 16.29 -2.02
C HIS A 77 3.78 14.95 -1.57
N VAL A 78 4.83 14.47 -2.23
CA VAL A 78 5.50 13.20 -1.90
C VAL A 78 6.05 13.23 -0.46
N VAL A 79 6.76 14.28 -0.09
CA VAL A 79 7.38 14.41 1.24
C VAL A 79 6.33 14.42 2.35
N THR A 80 5.20 15.07 2.13
CA THR A 80 4.11 15.13 3.12
C THR A 80 3.29 13.83 3.19
N GLN A 81 3.16 13.09 2.08
CA GLN A 81 2.44 11.83 2.00
C GLN A 81 3.21 10.68 2.64
N LEU A 82 4.54 10.63 2.45
CA LEU A 82 5.39 9.51 2.84
C LEU A 82 5.27 9.07 4.31
N PRO A 83 5.26 9.95 5.31
CA PRO A 83 5.09 9.55 6.70
C PRO A 83 3.78 8.80 6.97
N TYR A 84 2.68 9.24 6.34
CA TYR A 84 1.37 8.59 6.50
C TYR A 84 1.36 7.20 5.88
N VAL A 85 1.92 7.06 4.68
CA VAL A 85 2.02 5.77 3.99
C VAL A 85 2.87 4.79 4.79
N LEU A 86 3.98 5.23 5.37
CA LEU A 86 4.84 4.39 6.21
C LEU A 86 4.11 3.92 7.48
N VAL A 87 3.32 4.78 8.12
CA VAL A 87 2.52 4.39 9.30
C VAL A 87 1.47 3.35 8.92
N VAL A 88 0.69 3.62 7.87
CA VAL A 88 -0.36 2.70 7.42
C VAL A 88 0.25 1.37 6.96
N GLY A 89 1.33 1.41 6.17
CA GLY A 89 2.04 0.23 5.69
C GLY A 89 2.61 -0.62 6.83
N SER A 90 3.15 0.02 7.88
CA SER A 90 3.65 -0.70 9.06
C SER A 90 2.52 -1.41 9.81
N VAL A 91 1.37 -0.76 10.01
CA VAL A 91 0.20 -1.37 10.64
C VAL A 91 -0.33 -2.54 9.81
N CYS A 92 -0.43 -2.40 8.50
CA CYS A 92 -0.83 -3.49 7.60
C CYS A 92 0.15 -4.66 7.66
N MET A 93 1.47 -4.39 7.65
CA MET A 93 2.49 -5.43 7.74
C MET A 93 2.36 -6.23 9.04
N VAL A 94 2.19 -5.55 10.17
CA VAL A 94 1.95 -6.23 11.46
C VAL A 94 0.66 -7.04 11.42
N GLY A 95 -0.41 -6.51 10.83
CA GLY A 95 -1.69 -7.22 10.67
C GLY A 95 -1.55 -8.51 9.88
N TYR A 96 -0.88 -8.49 8.73
CA TYR A 96 -0.66 -9.70 7.93
C TYR A 96 0.27 -10.70 8.61
N LEU A 97 1.28 -10.26 9.34
CA LEU A 97 2.13 -11.14 10.15
C LEU A 97 1.31 -11.84 11.26
N LEU A 98 0.44 -11.12 11.95
CA LEU A 98 -0.44 -11.70 12.96
C LEU A 98 -1.39 -12.74 12.35
N ILE A 99 -1.99 -12.44 11.20
CA ILE A 99 -2.84 -13.40 10.48
C ILE A 99 -2.05 -14.66 10.13
N GLY A 100 -0.83 -14.52 9.63
CA GLY A 100 0.03 -15.66 9.31
C GLY A 100 0.35 -16.53 10.53
N ILE A 101 0.67 -15.92 11.67
CA ILE A 101 0.94 -16.62 12.94
C ILE A 101 -0.31 -17.33 13.45
N PHE A 102 -1.48 -16.66 13.49
CA PHE A 102 -2.73 -17.27 13.95
C PHE A 102 -3.14 -18.46 13.07
N LYS A 103 -2.91 -18.35 11.78
CA LYS A 103 -3.14 -19.43 10.82
C LYS A 103 -2.21 -20.62 11.08
N ALA A 104 -0.93 -20.38 11.37
CA ALA A 104 0.05 -21.42 11.70
C ALA A 104 -0.27 -22.15 13.00
N VAL A 105 -0.92 -21.45 13.96
CA VAL A 105 -1.36 -22.03 15.26
C VAL A 105 -2.73 -22.72 15.16
N GLY A 106 -3.43 -22.59 14.02
CA GLY A 106 -4.75 -23.22 13.81
C GLY A 106 -5.93 -22.45 14.43
N LEU A 107 -5.75 -21.16 14.76
CA LEU A 107 -6.79 -20.30 15.32
C LEU A 107 -7.58 -19.56 14.22
N ASP A 108 -8.22 -20.30 13.33
CA ASP A 108 -8.92 -19.74 12.16
C ASP A 108 -10.04 -18.75 12.52
N ALA A 109 -10.70 -18.93 13.64
CA ALA A 109 -11.78 -18.04 14.12
C ALA A 109 -11.26 -16.63 14.46
N ILE A 110 -10.00 -16.50 14.89
CA ILE A 110 -9.40 -15.23 15.32
C ILE A 110 -8.93 -14.41 14.12
N VAL A 111 -8.76 -15.01 12.94
CA VAL A 111 -8.37 -14.30 11.71
C VAL A 111 -9.35 -13.16 11.39
N TRP A 112 -10.65 -13.38 11.58
CA TRP A 112 -11.68 -12.35 11.37
C TRP A 112 -11.59 -11.18 12.36
N LEU A 113 -11.08 -11.45 13.56
CA LEU A 113 -10.91 -10.43 14.59
C LEU A 113 -9.70 -9.52 14.32
N THR A 114 -8.75 -9.95 13.51
CA THR A 114 -7.55 -9.18 13.18
C THR A 114 -7.90 -7.87 12.44
N LEU A 115 -8.91 -7.89 11.58
CA LEU A 115 -9.33 -6.70 10.83
C LEU A 115 -9.81 -5.57 11.74
N PRO A 116 -10.79 -5.76 12.67
CA PRO A 116 -11.19 -4.70 13.58
C PRO A 116 -10.05 -4.26 14.52
N ILE A 117 -9.18 -5.18 14.95
CA ILE A 117 -8.01 -4.84 15.75
C ILE A 117 -7.06 -3.90 14.99
N CYS A 118 -6.77 -4.19 13.71
CA CYS A 118 -5.92 -3.33 12.89
C CYS A 118 -6.54 -1.95 12.65
N ILE A 119 -7.87 -1.86 12.47
CA ILE A 119 -8.57 -0.56 12.34
C ILE A 119 -8.45 0.25 13.62
N VAL A 120 -8.69 -0.35 14.78
CA VAL A 120 -8.56 0.32 16.08
C VAL A 120 -7.11 0.76 16.31
N LEU A 121 -6.14 -0.11 16.03
CA LEU A 121 -4.72 0.22 16.14
C LEU A 121 -4.35 1.42 15.24
N LEU A 122 -4.81 1.43 13.99
CA LEU A 122 -4.57 2.53 13.07
C LEU A 122 -5.18 3.84 13.60
N CYS A 123 -6.43 3.82 14.08
CA CYS A 123 -7.08 4.98 14.66
C CYS A 123 -6.32 5.51 15.87
N VAL A 124 -5.85 4.63 16.76
CA VAL A 124 -5.05 5.01 17.93
C VAL A 124 -3.73 5.65 17.52
N VAL A 125 -3.01 5.04 16.57
CA VAL A 125 -1.73 5.57 16.07
C VAL A 125 -1.92 6.95 15.44
N LEU A 126 -2.93 7.12 14.60
CA LEU A 126 -3.22 8.42 13.97
C LEU A 126 -3.64 9.48 15.01
N PHE A 127 -4.43 9.09 16.02
CA PHE A 127 -4.81 9.99 17.11
C PHE A 127 -3.60 10.44 17.93
N VAL A 128 -2.69 9.51 18.26
CA VAL A 128 -1.44 9.82 18.96
C VAL A 128 -0.54 10.76 18.16
N ILE A 129 -0.41 10.53 16.84
CA ILE A 129 0.36 11.41 15.97
C ILE A 129 -0.26 12.81 15.92
N ARG A 130 -1.58 12.89 15.79
CA ARG A 130 -2.30 14.16 15.78
C ARG A 130 -2.10 14.94 17.08
N THR A 131 -2.24 14.30 18.24
CA THR A 131 -2.05 14.95 19.54
C THR A 131 -0.60 15.40 19.76
N LYS A 132 0.37 14.64 19.25
CA LYS A 132 1.79 14.99 19.36
C LYS A 132 2.21 16.12 18.43
N ASN A 133 1.58 16.23 17.25
CA ASN A 133 1.87 17.30 16.28
C ASN A 133 1.00 18.55 16.50
N GLY A 134 -0.20 18.42 17.06
CA GLY A 134 -1.07 19.56 17.38
C GLY A 134 -0.50 20.55 18.41
N GLY A 135 0.58 20.19 19.10
CA GLY A 135 1.33 21.10 19.97
C GLY A 135 2.44 21.90 19.27
N LYS A 136 2.58 21.78 17.95
CA LYS A 136 3.63 22.48 17.17
C LYS A 136 3.11 23.54 16.20
N GLU A 137 1.80 23.72 16.10
CA GLU A 137 1.19 24.73 15.21
C GLU A 137 0.80 26.04 15.92
N GLU A 138 1.23 26.24 17.18
CA GLU A 138 1.08 27.53 17.88
C GLU A 138 2.43 28.23 18.07
N ILE A 139 3.16 28.46 16.94
CA ILE A 139 4.20 29.52 16.93
C ILE A 139 4.25 30.12 15.52
#